data_c96abc12936efe4832946fa8dd168f2f
#
_entry.id   c96abc12936efe4832946fa8dd168f2f
#
_cell.length_a   1.000
_cell.length_b   1.000
_cell.length_c   1.000
_cell.angle_alpha   90.00
_cell.angle_beta   90.00
_cell.angle_gamma   90.00
#
_symmetry.space_group_name_H-M   'P 1'
#
loop_
_entity.id
_entity.type
_entity.pdbx_description
1 polymer ?
#
loop_
_entity_poly.entity_id
_entity_poly.type
_entity_poly.pdbx_seq_one_letter_code
_entity_poly.pdbx_strand_id
1 'polypeptide(L)'
;MLANAPTNAPDERPAMRRGMKIYLAASAIVLACAAAYLAWILDARHRSREEFERKAAAEKREADQRAIDMLGGNRFDILNFYASPPAIRRGESAQLCYGVSNAKEVRLEPKPDAAVWPSYSRCVSVAPRKTTEYTLTAVDASGNQKEAALTLKVE
;
A
#
# COMPACT_ATOMS: atom_id res chain seq x y z
N MET A 1 98.41 -29.10 32.68
CA MET A 1 97.97 -27.70 32.46
C MET A 1 97.20 -27.66 31.13
N LEU A 2 95.89 -27.68 31.17
CA LEU A 2 95.07 -27.64 29.99
C LEU A 2 94.32 -26.33 30.02
N ALA A 3 94.61 -25.46 29.07
CA ALA A 3 93.93 -24.16 28.92
C ALA A 3 92.57 -24.35 28.23
N ASN A 4 91.53 -23.90 28.89
CA ASN A 4 90.20 -23.86 28.39
C ASN A 4 90.02 -22.60 27.56
N ALA A 5 89.71 -22.73 26.26
CA ALA A 5 89.36 -21.64 25.38
C ALA A 5 87.83 -21.36 25.44
N PRO A 6 87.40 -20.12 25.59
CA PRO A 6 85.99 -19.82 25.53
C PRO A 6 85.47 -19.73 24.08
N THR A 7 84.54 -20.56 23.74
CA THR A 7 83.78 -20.52 22.49
C THR A 7 82.74 -19.39 22.54
N ASN A 8 83.07 -18.26 21.95
CA ASN A 8 82.10 -17.19 21.70
C ASN A 8 81.30 -17.57 20.41
N ALA A 9 80.03 -18.06 20.59
CA ALA A 9 79.10 -18.16 19.53
C ALA A 9 78.29 -16.84 19.42
N PRO A 10 78.23 -16.21 18.26
CA PRO A 10 77.42 -14.99 18.09
C PRO A 10 75.89 -15.31 18.26
N ASP A 11 75.27 -14.57 19.15
CA ASP A 11 73.83 -14.63 19.35
C ASP A 11 73.06 -13.93 18.20
N GLU A 12 72.75 -14.67 17.16
CA GLU A 12 72.01 -14.18 15.96
C GLU A 12 70.42 -14.06 16.17
N ARG A 13 69.93 -14.14 17.40
CA ARG A 13 68.51 -14.25 17.68
C ARG A 13 67.70 -12.93 17.67
N PRO A 14 68.21 -11.69 17.70
CA PRO A 14 67.30 -10.52 17.72
C PRO A 14 66.82 -10.07 16.35
N ALA A 15 67.52 -10.34 15.24
CA ALA A 15 67.09 -9.86 13.92
C ALA A 15 65.90 -10.63 13.33
N MET A 16 65.83 -11.95 13.54
CA MET A 16 64.77 -12.81 13.04
C MET A 16 63.43 -12.52 13.74
N ARG A 17 63.48 -12.14 15.02
CA ARG A 17 62.25 -11.73 15.76
C ARG A 17 61.69 -10.38 15.29
N ARG A 18 62.47 -9.43 14.85
CA ARG A 18 62.04 -8.13 14.30
C ARG A 18 61.36 -8.29 12.94
N GLY A 19 61.96 -9.08 12.04
CA GLY A 19 61.38 -9.37 10.72
C GLY A 19 59.99 -10.05 10.84
N MET A 20 59.88 -11.07 11.70
CA MET A 20 58.62 -11.79 11.94
C MET A 20 57.51 -10.89 12.51
N LYS A 21 57.84 -9.94 13.39
CA LYS A 21 56.87 -8.96 13.89
C LYS A 21 56.38 -8.01 12.80
N ILE A 22 57.21 -7.59 11.88
CA ILE A 22 56.88 -6.73 10.73
C ILE A 22 55.93 -7.47 9.78
N TYR A 23 56.20 -8.74 9.45
CA TYR A 23 55.33 -9.56 8.60
C TYR A 23 53.98 -9.79 9.24
N LEU A 24 53.91 -10.07 10.54
CA LEU A 24 52.64 -10.22 11.26
C LEU A 24 51.83 -8.91 11.32
N ALA A 25 52.49 -7.78 11.51
CA ALA A 25 51.84 -6.47 11.48
C ALA A 25 51.33 -6.13 10.07
N ALA A 26 52.10 -6.38 9.04
CA ALA A 26 51.69 -6.15 7.66
C ALA A 26 50.48 -7.03 7.25
N SER A 27 50.50 -8.32 7.62
CA SER A 27 49.35 -9.21 7.36
C SER A 27 48.11 -8.79 8.12
N ALA A 28 48.22 -8.33 9.36
CA ALA A 28 47.09 -7.82 10.15
C ALA A 28 46.47 -6.56 9.51
N ILE A 29 47.30 -5.65 8.98
CA ILE A 29 46.81 -4.46 8.28
C ILE A 29 46.08 -4.84 6.99
N VAL A 30 46.57 -5.79 6.21
CA VAL A 30 45.91 -6.25 4.98
C VAL A 30 44.56 -6.87 5.31
N LEU A 31 44.48 -7.70 6.35
CA LEU A 31 43.22 -8.31 6.79
C LEU A 31 42.22 -7.27 7.30
N ALA A 32 42.70 -6.27 8.05
CA ALA A 32 41.83 -5.18 8.51
C ALA A 32 41.30 -4.33 7.35
N CYS A 33 42.12 -4.03 6.34
CA CYS A 33 41.67 -3.34 5.13
C CYS A 33 40.67 -4.15 4.32
N ALA A 34 40.88 -5.46 4.19
CA ALA A 34 39.92 -6.35 3.51
C ALA A 34 38.59 -6.44 4.26
N ALA A 35 38.63 -6.53 5.58
CA ALA A 35 37.41 -6.53 6.39
C ALA A 35 36.63 -5.21 6.31
N ALA A 36 37.35 -4.07 6.36
CA ALA A 36 36.73 -2.75 6.19
C ALA A 36 36.11 -2.58 4.81
N TYR A 37 36.78 -3.06 3.76
CA TYR A 37 36.27 -3.04 2.39
C TYR A 37 34.98 -3.89 2.24
N LEU A 38 34.97 -5.10 2.81
CA LEU A 38 33.80 -5.96 2.83
C LEU A 38 32.63 -5.33 3.60
N ALA A 39 32.92 -4.74 4.77
CA ALA A 39 31.89 -4.04 5.56
C ALA A 39 31.29 -2.87 4.77
N TRP A 40 32.11 -2.09 4.07
CA TRP A 40 31.66 -0.99 3.22
C TRP A 40 30.77 -1.46 2.06
N ILE A 41 31.16 -2.56 1.37
CA ILE A 41 30.33 -3.14 0.29
C ILE A 41 28.98 -3.64 0.83
N LEU A 42 28.96 -4.30 1.98
CA LEU A 42 27.75 -4.79 2.59
C LEU A 42 26.82 -3.66 3.00
N ASP A 43 27.37 -2.60 3.60
CA ASP A 43 26.60 -1.41 3.98
C ASP A 43 26.03 -0.68 2.75
N ALA A 44 26.82 -0.52 1.69
CA ALA A 44 26.36 0.06 0.43
C ALA A 44 25.20 -0.75 -0.20
N ARG A 45 25.27 -2.08 -0.14
CA ARG A 45 24.19 -2.94 -0.63
C ARG A 45 22.94 -2.86 0.23
N HIS A 46 23.08 -2.74 1.56
CA HIS A 46 21.95 -2.56 2.47
C HIS A 46 21.20 -1.26 2.19
N ARG A 47 21.93 -0.15 2.07
CA ARG A 47 21.33 1.16 1.75
C ARG A 47 20.57 1.17 0.44
N SER A 48 21.13 0.55 -0.60
CA SER A 48 20.46 0.46 -1.91
C SER A 48 19.15 -0.32 -1.82
N ARG A 49 19.09 -1.41 -1.06
CA ARG A 49 17.86 -2.20 -0.87
C ARG A 49 16.78 -1.41 -0.15
N GLU A 50 17.12 -0.71 0.93
CA GLU A 50 16.18 0.12 1.66
C GLU A 50 15.59 1.24 0.80
N GLU A 51 16.39 1.86 -0.06
CA GLU A 51 15.90 2.88 -1.00
C GLU A 51 14.93 2.31 -2.02
N PHE A 52 15.21 1.12 -2.57
CA PHE A 52 14.29 0.44 -3.49
C PHE A 52 12.98 0.07 -2.81
N GLU A 53 13.03 -0.49 -1.60
CA GLU A 53 11.82 -0.85 -0.84
C GLU A 53 10.99 0.38 -0.48
N ARG A 54 11.62 1.49 -0.09
CA ARG A 54 10.94 2.77 0.19
C ARG A 54 10.26 3.33 -1.06
N LYS A 55 10.92 3.31 -2.22
CA LYS A 55 10.33 3.76 -3.49
C LYS A 55 9.17 2.88 -3.91
N ALA A 56 9.32 1.57 -3.88
CA ALA A 56 8.25 0.64 -4.20
C ALA A 56 7.04 0.78 -3.25
N ALA A 57 7.29 0.99 -1.96
CA ALA A 57 6.23 1.24 -0.98
C ALA A 57 5.52 2.59 -1.21
N ALA A 58 6.25 3.62 -1.64
CA ALA A 58 5.67 4.92 -1.96
C ALA A 58 4.80 4.85 -3.22
N GLU A 59 5.29 4.23 -4.30
CA GLU A 59 4.52 4.01 -5.53
C GLU A 59 3.23 3.21 -5.27
N LYS A 60 3.32 2.17 -4.44
CA LYS A 60 2.14 1.38 -4.07
C LYS A 60 1.12 2.24 -3.31
N ARG A 61 1.56 3.05 -2.34
CA ARG A 61 0.66 3.95 -1.60
C ARG A 61 -0.02 4.96 -2.51
N GLU A 62 0.71 5.53 -3.47
CA GLU A 62 0.14 6.45 -4.45
C GLU A 62 -0.87 5.76 -5.38
N ALA A 63 -0.59 4.51 -5.80
CA ALA A 63 -1.53 3.73 -6.61
C ALA A 63 -2.80 3.39 -5.82
N ASP A 64 -2.66 2.96 -4.56
CA ASP A 64 -3.78 2.67 -3.66
C ASP A 64 -4.60 3.96 -3.41
N GLN A 65 -3.95 5.10 -3.19
CA GLN A 65 -4.64 6.38 -3.00
C GLN A 65 -5.41 6.81 -4.24
N ARG A 66 -4.80 6.67 -5.44
CA ARG A 66 -5.50 6.96 -6.70
C ARG A 66 -6.72 6.05 -6.90
N ALA A 67 -6.61 4.77 -6.54
CA ALA A 67 -7.74 3.85 -6.62
C ALA A 67 -8.88 4.28 -5.66
N ILE A 68 -8.55 4.69 -4.43
CA ILE A 68 -9.51 5.23 -3.47
C ILE A 68 -10.16 6.51 -4.02
N ASP A 69 -9.36 7.43 -4.58
CA ASP A 69 -9.85 8.70 -5.12
C ASP A 69 -10.77 8.49 -6.33
N MET A 70 -10.50 7.49 -7.19
CA MET A 70 -11.39 7.10 -8.30
C MET A 70 -12.73 6.55 -7.82
N LEU A 71 -12.78 5.91 -6.66
CA LEU A 71 -14.01 5.39 -6.04
C LEU A 71 -14.76 6.42 -5.20
N GLY A 72 -14.42 7.71 -5.34
CA GLY A 72 -15.06 8.81 -4.59
C GLY A 72 -14.25 9.30 -3.38
N GLY A 73 -13.11 8.69 -3.07
CA GLY A 73 -12.20 9.08 -1.99
C GLY A 73 -12.89 9.07 -0.63
N ASN A 74 -12.48 9.99 0.25
CA ASN A 74 -13.13 10.24 1.54
C ASN A 74 -14.32 11.21 1.43
N ARG A 75 -14.74 11.55 0.21
CA ARG A 75 -15.85 12.49 0.00
C ARG A 75 -17.18 11.75 0.10
N PHE A 76 -18.09 12.28 0.90
CA PHE A 76 -19.49 11.84 0.90
C PHE A 76 -20.18 12.29 -0.39
N ASP A 77 -20.63 11.33 -1.22
CA ASP A 77 -21.34 11.64 -2.47
C ASP A 77 -22.27 10.51 -2.94
N ILE A 78 -23.24 10.89 -3.78
CA ILE A 78 -24.01 9.96 -4.60
C ILE A 78 -23.29 9.84 -5.94
N LEU A 79 -22.69 8.69 -6.20
CA LEU A 79 -21.86 8.44 -7.38
C LEU A 79 -22.67 8.25 -8.64
N ASN A 80 -23.81 7.55 -8.51
CA ASN A 80 -24.77 7.31 -9.59
C ASN A 80 -26.15 6.96 -9.02
N PHE A 81 -27.19 7.23 -9.79
CA PHE A 81 -28.54 6.79 -9.54
C PHE A 81 -29.30 6.72 -10.87
N TYR A 82 -29.67 5.51 -11.29
CA TYR A 82 -30.33 5.30 -12.60
C TYR A 82 -31.25 4.08 -12.58
N ALA A 83 -32.16 4.01 -13.54
CA ALA A 83 -33.04 2.87 -13.77
C ALA A 83 -32.57 2.11 -15.04
N SER A 84 -32.68 0.79 -14.99
CA SER A 84 -32.43 -0.08 -16.13
C SER A 84 -33.52 -1.16 -16.25
N PRO A 85 -34.35 -1.13 -17.28
CA PRO A 85 -34.48 -0.10 -18.32
C PRO A 85 -35.09 1.22 -17.76
N PRO A 86 -34.91 2.37 -18.44
CA PRO A 86 -35.43 3.67 -18.01
C PRO A 86 -36.95 3.84 -18.17
N ALA A 87 -37.60 2.94 -18.93
CA ALA A 87 -39.04 2.83 -19.11
C ALA A 87 -39.44 1.37 -19.13
N ILE A 88 -40.64 1.07 -18.58
CA ILE A 88 -41.20 -0.28 -18.51
C ILE A 88 -42.68 -0.25 -18.93
N ARG A 89 -43.21 -1.41 -19.29
CA ARG A 89 -44.64 -1.59 -19.45
C ARG A 89 -45.29 -1.91 -18.11
N ARG A 90 -46.57 -1.64 -18.00
CA ARG A 90 -47.32 -1.95 -16.81
C ARG A 90 -47.22 -3.44 -16.43
N GLY A 91 -46.71 -3.74 -15.25
CA GLY A 91 -46.49 -5.10 -14.75
C GLY A 91 -45.07 -5.65 -14.97
N GLU A 92 -44.22 -4.93 -15.68
CA GLU A 92 -42.82 -5.26 -15.80
C GLU A 92 -42.01 -4.68 -14.63
N SER A 93 -40.80 -5.21 -14.43
CA SER A 93 -39.87 -4.74 -13.40
C SER A 93 -38.68 -4.01 -14.01
N ALA A 94 -38.13 -3.03 -13.30
CA ALA A 94 -36.84 -2.37 -13.58
C ALA A 94 -35.91 -2.55 -12.41
N GLN A 95 -34.64 -2.40 -12.69
CA GLN A 95 -33.57 -2.31 -11.66
C GLN A 95 -33.26 -0.85 -11.40
N LEU A 96 -33.45 -0.39 -10.15
CA LEU A 96 -32.90 0.88 -9.71
C LEU A 96 -31.50 0.65 -9.16
N CYS A 97 -30.50 1.19 -9.83
CA CYS A 97 -29.11 1.04 -9.47
C CYS A 97 -28.59 2.35 -8.88
N TYR A 98 -27.90 2.26 -7.77
CA TYR A 98 -27.29 3.39 -7.10
C TYR A 98 -25.90 3.06 -6.57
N GLY A 99 -25.07 4.10 -6.44
CA GLY A 99 -23.76 4.05 -5.78
C GLY A 99 -23.60 5.25 -4.89
N VAL A 100 -23.15 5.03 -3.66
CA VAL A 100 -22.86 6.08 -2.68
C VAL A 100 -21.49 5.85 -2.06
N SER A 101 -20.76 6.93 -1.79
CA SER A 101 -19.48 6.91 -1.07
C SER A 101 -19.64 7.56 0.30
N ASN A 102 -19.05 6.93 1.33
CA ASN A 102 -18.98 7.43 2.70
C ASN A 102 -20.37 7.76 3.32
N ALA A 103 -21.42 7.11 2.86
CA ALA A 103 -22.74 7.19 3.47
C ALA A 103 -22.84 6.22 4.66
N LYS A 104 -23.44 6.66 5.75
CA LYS A 104 -23.83 5.84 6.91
C LYS A 104 -25.18 5.21 6.70
N GLU A 105 -26.10 5.92 6.05
CA GLU A 105 -27.46 5.49 5.79
C GLU A 105 -27.89 5.88 4.39
N VAL A 106 -28.73 5.03 3.77
CA VAL A 106 -29.34 5.29 2.47
C VAL A 106 -30.81 4.95 2.57
N ARG A 107 -31.67 5.83 2.03
CA ARG A 107 -33.13 5.64 1.90
C ARG A 107 -33.52 5.81 0.45
N LEU A 108 -34.49 5.03 0.03
CA LEU A 108 -35.08 5.13 -1.31
C LEU A 108 -36.60 5.26 -1.15
N GLU A 109 -37.15 6.29 -1.73
CA GLU A 109 -38.59 6.56 -1.71
C GLU A 109 -39.14 6.67 -3.13
N PRO A 110 -40.25 6.01 -3.46
CA PRO A 110 -41.01 5.07 -2.63
C PRO A 110 -40.21 3.85 -2.21
N LYS A 111 -40.44 3.36 -0.98
CA LYS A 111 -39.68 2.25 -0.42
C LYS A 111 -39.88 0.98 -1.27
N PRO A 112 -38.80 0.37 -1.78
CA PRO A 112 -38.85 -0.90 -2.48
C PRO A 112 -39.05 -2.07 -1.49
N ASP A 113 -39.51 -3.22 -1.98
CA ASP A 113 -39.59 -4.46 -1.18
C ASP A 113 -38.23 -4.96 -0.75
N ALA A 114 -37.18 -4.73 -1.58
CA ALA A 114 -35.80 -5.10 -1.29
C ALA A 114 -35.16 -4.13 -0.30
N ALA A 115 -34.32 -4.66 0.60
CA ALA A 115 -33.60 -3.85 1.55
C ALA A 115 -32.56 -2.94 0.85
N VAL A 116 -32.45 -1.70 1.33
CA VAL A 116 -31.54 -0.67 0.86
C VAL A 116 -30.48 -0.40 1.94
N TRP A 117 -29.21 -0.33 1.54
CA TRP A 117 -28.10 -0.02 2.44
C TRP A 117 -26.98 0.69 1.69
N PRO A 118 -26.06 1.38 2.38
CA PRO A 118 -24.90 2.04 1.75
C PRO A 118 -24.05 1.05 0.96
N SER A 119 -23.81 1.36 -0.30
CA SER A 119 -22.99 0.56 -1.21
C SER A 119 -22.43 1.42 -2.33
N TYR A 120 -21.21 1.10 -2.80
CA TYR A 120 -20.63 1.72 -3.99
C TYR A 120 -21.36 1.33 -5.29
N SER A 121 -22.02 0.18 -5.30
CA SER A 121 -22.81 -0.29 -6.44
C SER A 121 -23.84 -1.29 -5.97
N ARG A 122 -25.13 -0.94 -6.10
CA ARG A 122 -26.24 -1.77 -5.73
C ARG A 122 -27.43 -1.52 -6.63
N CYS A 123 -28.13 -2.59 -6.99
CA CYS A 123 -29.38 -2.52 -7.71
C CYS A 123 -30.50 -3.19 -6.89
N VAL A 124 -31.68 -2.61 -6.92
CA VAL A 124 -32.94 -3.13 -6.32
C VAL A 124 -34.00 -3.20 -7.37
N SER A 125 -34.79 -4.28 -7.37
CA SER A 125 -35.87 -4.47 -8.31
C SER A 125 -37.13 -3.71 -7.84
N VAL A 126 -37.76 -3.01 -8.78
CA VAL A 126 -39.02 -2.30 -8.56
C VAL A 126 -40.00 -2.59 -9.70
N ALA A 127 -41.28 -2.63 -9.41
CA ALA A 127 -42.36 -2.87 -10.40
C ALA A 127 -43.55 -1.91 -10.21
N PRO A 128 -43.35 -0.60 -10.46
CA PRO A 128 -44.41 0.38 -10.28
C PRO A 128 -45.50 0.19 -11.34
N ARG A 129 -46.74 0.46 -10.97
CA ARG A 129 -47.90 0.35 -11.87
C ARG A 129 -48.21 1.62 -12.66
N LYS A 130 -47.52 2.71 -12.34
CA LYS A 130 -47.64 4.03 -12.97
C LYS A 130 -46.28 4.70 -12.96
N THR A 131 -46.06 5.67 -13.85
CA THR A 131 -44.88 6.51 -13.84
C THR A 131 -44.64 7.04 -12.43
N THR A 132 -43.47 6.75 -11.87
CA THR A 132 -43.12 6.98 -10.47
C THR A 132 -41.76 7.67 -10.39
N GLU A 133 -41.73 8.74 -9.60
CA GLU A 133 -40.46 9.39 -9.23
C GLU A 133 -39.89 8.70 -7.98
N TYR A 134 -38.60 8.34 -8.08
CA TYR A 134 -37.86 7.74 -7.00
C TYR A 134 -36.81 8.73 -6.52
N THR A 135 -36.73 8.93 -5.22
CA THR A 135 -35.74 9.79 -4.56
C THR A 135 -34.80 8.93 -3.70
N LEU A 136 -33.53 9.04 -3.96
CA LEU A 136 -32.46 8.43 -3.17
C LEU A 136 -31.91 9.48 -2.22
N THR A 137 -32.00 9.26 -0.91
CA THR A 137 -31.42 10.12 0.12
C THR A 137 -30.26 9.36 0.78
N ALA A 138 -29.08 9.92 0.75
CA ALA A 138 -27.89 9.42 1.46
C ALA A 138 -27.55 10.33 2.62
N VAL A 139 -27.11 9.76 3.75
CA VAL A 139 -26.73 10.49 4.97
C VAL A 139 -25.35 10.01 5.40
N ASP A 140 -24.42 10.92 5.70
CA ASP A 140 -23.11 10.62 6.22
C ASP A 140 -23.08 10.41 7.75
N ALA A 141 -21.89 10.12 8.29
CA ALA A 141 -21.69 9.97 9.73
C ALA A 141 -21.86 11.28 10.52
N SER A 142 -21.74 12.43 9.85
CA SER A 142 -21.89 13.79 10.42
C SER A 142 -23.31 14.31 10.33
N GLY A 143 -24.22 13.58 9.67
CA GLY A 143 -25.63 13.98 9.48
C GLY A 143 -25.85 14.84 8.24
N ASN A 144 -24.84 15.06 7.38
CA ASN A 144 -25.07 15.72 6.10
C ASN A 144 -25.87 14.83 5.18
N GLN A 145 -26.76 15.42 4.38
CA GLN A 145 -27.63 14.72 3.46
C GLN A 145 -27.36 15.11 2.01
N LYS A 146 -27.47 14.14 1.11
CA LYS A 146 -27.51 14.34 -0.34
C LYS A 146 -28.67 13.58 -0.92
N GLU A 147 -29.29 14.14 -1.95
CA GLU A 147 -30.46 13.59 -2.63
C GLU A 147 -30.24 13.52 -4.13
N ALA A 148 -30.77 12.49 -4.73
CA ALA A 148 -30.87 12.33 -6.17
C ALA A 148 -32.23 11.78 -6.51
N ALA A 149 -32.87 12.31 -7.55
CA ALA A 149 -34.17 11.86 -8.01
C ALA A 149 -34.11 11.34 -9.46
N LEU A 150 -34.94 10.35 -9.77
CA LEU A 150 -35.12 9.85 -11.11
C LEU A 150 -36.59 9.47 -11.33
N THR A 151 -37.09 9.59 -12.55
CA THR A 151 -38.43 9.19 -12.93
C THR A 151 -38.38 7.92 -13.76
N LEU A 152 -39.00 6.84 -13.28
CA LEU A 152 -39.22 5.61 -14.02
C LEU A 152 -40.55 5.72 -14.74
N LYS A 153 -40.53 5.75 -16.07
CA LYS A 153 -41.73 5.82 -16.91
C LYS A 153 -42.40 4.46 -17.02
N VAL A 154 -43.75 4.45 -16.93
CA VAL A 154 -44.59 3.26 -17.16
C VAL A 154 -45.52 3.57 -18.31
N GLU A 155 -45.43 2.80 -19.39
CA GLU A 155 -46.23 2.88 -20.61
C GLU A 155 -47.40 1.86 -20.58
#